data_51944400b34267f1c3243d3b91424f84
#
_entry.id   51944400b34267f1c3243d3b91424f84
#
_cell.length_a   1.000
_cell.length_b   1.000
_cell.length_c   1.000
_cell.angle_alpha   90.00
_cell.angle_beta   90.00
_cell.angle_gamma   90.00
#
_symmetry.space_group_name_H-M   'P 1'
#
loop_
_entity.id
_entity.type
_entity.pdbx_description
1 polymer ?
#
loop_
_entity_poly.entity_id
_entity_poly.type
_entity_poly.pdbx_seq_one_letter_code
_entity_poly.pdbx_strand_id
1 'polypeptide(L)'
;MKCFVYAARGFAYAVRTQRNMRIHLGAAFYVMLAGFVTDLSACEWAAVLLCVGLVLALELVNTAIEHTCDSITKEYAEPIKCAKDCAAGAVLCASAIAAVVGCIIFFWHGRPYAAWKFFTEHPLCTVALMLSVPVWIRMIRGRRK
;
A
#
# COMPACT_ATOMS: atom_id res chain seq x y z
N MET A 1 7.16 25.49 -8.22
CA MET A 1 6.39 25.24 -6.98
C MET A 1 4.95 24.74 -7.20
N LYS A 2 4.23 25.16 -8.26
CA LYS A 2 2.84 24.69 -8.52
C LYS A 2 2.73 23.19 -8.78
N CYS A 3 3.75 22.54 -9.39
CA CYS A 3 3.75 21.12 -9.70
C CYS A 3 3.63 20.22 -8.44
N PHE A 4 4.37 20.50 -7.39
CA PHE A 4 4.30 19.75 -6.13
C PHE A 4 2.93 19.88 -5.45
N VAL A 5 2.29 21.04 -5.57
CA VAL A 5 0.94 21.25 -5.02
C VAL A 5 -0.08 20.38 -5.75
N TYR A 6 0.02 20.27 -7.07
CA TYR A 6 -0.87 19.41 -7.86
C TYR A 6 -0.63 17.93 -7.54
N ALA A 7 0.64 17.51 -7.44
CA ALA A 7 0.98 16.14 -7.07
C ALA A 7 0.43 15.77 -5.68
N ALA A 8 0.60 16.64 -4.69
CA ALA A 8 0.07 16.42 -3.34
C ALA A 8 -1.46 16.36 -3.32
N ARG A 9 -2.14 17.19 -4.12
CA ARG A 9 -3.60 17.16 -4.27
C ARG A 9 -4.08 15.85 -4.88
N GLY A 10 -3.41 15.36 -5.94
CA GLY A 10 -3.73 14.07 -6.57
C GLY A 10 -3.57 12.90 -5.60
N PHE A 11 -2.45 12.87 -4.86
CA PHE A 11 -2.24 11.86 -3.82
C PHE A 11 -3.32 11.91 -2.73
N ALA A 12 -3.61 13.09 -2.19
CA ALA A 12 -4.65 13.27 -1.18
C ALA A 12 -6.04 12.88 -1.70
N TYR A 13 -6.33 13.14 -2.98
CA TYR A 13 -7.54 12.70 -3.63
C TYR A 13 -7.65 11.17 -3.64
N ALA A 14 -6.62 10.44 -4.10
CA ALA A 14 -6.61 8.99 -4.13
C ALA A 14 -6.78 8.39 -2.73
N VAL A 15 -6.10 8.92 -1.71
CA VAL A 15 -6.27 8.47 -0.31
C VAL A 15 -7.70 8.65 0.19
N ARG A 16 -8.37 9.74 -0.19
CA ARG A 16 -9.75 10.05 0.27
C ARG A 16 -10.80 9.21 -0.46
N THR A 17 -10.60 8.95 -1.74
CA THR A 17 -11.60 8.30 -2.60
C THR A 17 -11.38 6.81 -2.77
N GLN A 18 -10.12 6.36 -2.86
CA GLN A 18 -9.80 4.98 -3.18
C GLN A 18 -9.57 4.12 -1.93
N ARG A 19 -10.35 3.05 -1.82
CA ARG A 19 -10.20 2.07 -0.74
C ARG A 19 -8.87 1.33 -0.83
N ASN A 20 -8.45 0.95 -2.06
CA ASN A 20 -7.22 0.21 -2.29
C ASN A 20 -5.99 1.03 -1.91
N MET A 21 -5.95 2.33 -2.23
CA MET A 21 -4.89 3.22 -1.78
C MET A 21 -4.72 3.19 -0.26
N ARG A 22 -5.81 3.21 0.49
CA ARG A 22 -5.75 3.11 1.95
C ARG A 22 -5.23 1.76 2.43
N ILE A 23 -5.60 0.67 1.76
CA ILE A 23 -5.08 -0.68 2.07
C ILE A 23 -3.56 -0.72 1.82
N HIS A 24 -3.10 -0.23 0.68
CA HIS A 24 -1.67 -0.22 0.35
C HIS A 24 -0.83 0.66 1.27
N LEU A 25 -1.36 1.82 1.66
CA LEU A 25 -0.68 2.68 2.66
C LEU A 25 -0.54 2.01 4.02
N GLY A 26 -1.55 1.24 4.46
CA GLY A 26 -1.44 0.50 5.70
C GLY A 26 -0.49 -0.67 5.62
N ALA A 27 -0.55 -1.42 4.54
CA ALA A 27 0.43 -2.47 4.31
C ALA A 27 1.86 -1.89 4.33
N ALA A 28 2.08 -0.76 3.62
CA ALA A 28 3.36 -0.06 3.63
C ALA A 28 3.79 0.33 5.05
N PHE A 29 2.89 0.91 5.85
CA PHE A 29 3.19 1.28 7.23
C PHE A 29 3.65 0.08 8.07
N TYR A 30 2.92 -1.05 8.02
CA TYR A 30 3.29 -2.24 8.81
C TYR A 30 4.56 -2.91 8.28
N VAL A 31 4.80 -2.92 6.97
CA VAL A 31 6.03 -3.44 6.37
C VAL A 31 7.24 -2.59 6.77
N MET A 32 7.12 -1.25 6.76
CA MET A 32 8.17 -0.35 7.23
C MET A 32 8.46 -0.58 8.73
N LEU A 33 7.43 -0.71 9.55
CA LEU A 33 7.58 -1.01 10.97
C LEU A 33 8.28 -2.35 11.19
N ALA A 34 7.88 -3.40 10.47
CA ALA A 34 8.53 -4.70 10.54
C ALA A 34 10.01 -4.61 10.13
N GLY A 35 10.32 -3.82 9.10
CA GLY A 35 11.70 -3.59 8.67
C GLY A 35 12.59 -2.95 9.76
N PHE A 36 12.06 -1.99 10.50
CA PHE A 36 12.78 -1.40 11.64
C PHE A 36 12.96 -2.38 12.79
N VAL A 37 11.95 -3.19 13.08
CA VAL A 37 11.99 -4.19 14.18
C VAL A 37 12.94 -5.33 13.88
N THR A 38 13.09 -5.71 12.59
CA THR A 38 13.91 -6.85 12.18
C THR A 38 15.27 -6.49 11.61
N ASP A 39 15.64 -5.21 11.68
CA ASP A 39 16.93 -4.66 11.26
C ASP A 39 17.32 -5.06 9.83
N LEU A 40 16.58 -4.52 8.86
CA LEU A 40 16.84 -4.77 7.44
C LEU A 40 18.16 -4.14 6.99
N SER A 41 18.92 -4.87 6.17
CA SER A 41 20.09 -4.32 5.47
C SER A 41 19.69 -3.24 4.47
N ALA A 42 20.65 -2.42 4.03
CA ALA A 42 20.41 -1.37 3.06
C ALA A 42 19.82 -1.88 1.73
N CYS A 43 20.25 -3.06 1.27
CA CYS A 43 19.70 -3.68 0.04
C CYS A 43 18.25 -4.11 0.22
N GLU A 44 17.89 -4.67 1.38
CA GLU A 44 16.53 -5.08 1.69
C GLU A 44 15.61 -3.86 1.86
N TRP A 45 16.10 -2.81 2.52
CA TRP A 45 15.39 -1.52 2.56
C TRP A 45 15.13 -0.96 1.17
N ALA A 46 16.12 -1.00 0.27
CA ALA A 46 15.93 -0.55 -1.11
C ALA A 46 14.86 -1.37 -1.84
N ALA A 47 14.87 -2.70 -1.68
CA ALA A 47 13.85 -3.57 -2.27
C ALA A 47 12.44 -3.28 -1.73
N VAL A 48 12.29 -3.14 -0.41
CA VAL A 48 11.01 -2.81 0.23
C VAL A 48 10.49 -1.46 -0.25
N LEU A 49 11.34 -0.42 -0.26
CA LEU A 49 10.95 0.92 -0.69
C LEU A 49 10.57 0.96 -2.18
N LEU A 50 11.27 0.23 -3.04
CA LEU A 50 10.91 0.10 -4.46
C LEU A 50 9.56 -0.60 -4.63
N CYS A 51 9.31 -1.69 -3.92
CA CYS A 51 8.02 -2.38 -3.97
C CYS A 51 6.87 -1.49 -3.50
N VAL A 52 7.03 -0.83 -2.36
CA VAL A 52 6.02 0.10 -1.81
C VAL A 52 5.77 1.25 -2.78
N GLY A 53 6.83 1.88 -3.27
CA GLY A 53 6.74 3.00 -4.21
C GLY A 53 6.03 2.61 -5.51
N LEU A 54 6.37 1.44 -6.07
CA LEU A 54 5.76 0.94 -7.30
C LEU A 54 4.26 0.67 -7.14
N VAL A 55 3.86 -0.01 -6.06
CA VAL A 55 2.43 -0.30 -5.79
C VAL A 55 1.65 0.99 -5.62
N LEU A 56 2.14 1.96 -4.85
CA LEU A 56 1.46 3.24 -4.64
C LEU A 56 1.40 4.08 -5.93
N ALA A 57 2.46 4.07 -6.75
CA ALA A 57 2.48 4.77 -8.02
C ALA A 57 1.47 4.19 -9.01
N LEU A 58 1.41 2.86 -9.13
CA LEU A 58 0.44 2.18 -9.99
C LEU A 58 -1.00 2.37 -9.52
N GLU A 59 -1.25 2.43 -8.20
CA GLU A 59 -2.59 2.74 -7.66
C GLU A 59 -3.01 4.18 -8.01
N LEU A 60 -2.07 5.15 -8.02
CA LEU A 60 -2.36 6.50 -8.50
C LEU A 60 -2.69 6.53 -9.99
N VAL A 61 -1.94 5.78 -10.81
CA VAL A 61 -2.20 5.65 -12.25
C VAL A 61 -3.54 4.98 -12.50
N ASN A 62 -3.85 3.90 -11.79
CA ASN A 62 -5.16 3.23 -11.86
C ASN A 62 -6.29 4.21 -11.53
N THR A 63 -6.15 4.99 -10.45
CA THR A 63 -7.14 6.01 -10.05
C THR A 63 -7.33 7.05 -11.16
N ALA A 64 -6.26 7.48 -11.82
CA ALA A 64 -6.36 8.44 -12.91
C ALA A 64 -7.06 7.85 -14.14
N ILE A 65 -6.77 6.60 -14.50
CA ILE A 65 -7.43 5.87 -15.61
C ILE A 65 -8.92 5.69 -15.32
N GLU A 66 -9.29 5.22 -14.13
CA GLU A 66 -10.69 5.07 -13.72
C GLU A 66 -11.45 6.40 -13.86
N HIS A 67 -10.85 7.49 -13.34
CA HIS A 67 -11.46 8.81 -13.41
C HIS A 67 -11.63 9.32 -14.84
N THR A 68 -10.63 9.11 -15.69
CA THR A 68 -10.68 9.47 -17.10
C THR A 68 -11.76 8.67 -17.84
N CYS A 69 -11.80 7.37 -17.63
CA CYS A 69 -12.81 6.49 -18.21
C CYS A 69 -14.24 6.89 -17.79
N ASP A 70 -14.45 7.18 -16.50
CA ASP A 70 -15.76 7.58 -15.97
C ASP A 70 -16.20 8.99 -16.44
N SER A 71 -15.27 9.82 -16.91
CA SER A 71 -15.56 11.11 -17.52
C SER A 71 -15.99 11.01 -18.98
N ILE A 72 -15.60 9.94 -19.68
CA ILE A 72 -15.94 9.71 -21.10
C ILE A 72 -17.36 9.19 -21.21
N THR A 73 -17.69 8.15 -20.46
CA THR A 73 -19.05 7.58 -20.44
C THR A 73 -19.34 6.85 -19.13
N LYS A 74 -20.62 6.85 -18.77
CA LYS A 74 -21.14 6.00 -17.68
C LYS A 74 -21.83 4.73 -18.21
N GLU A 75 -22.01 4.64 -19.52
CA GLU A 75 -22.57 3.46 -20.17
C GLU A 75 -21.50 2.38 -20.33
N TYR A 76 -21.96 1.15 -20.45
CA TYR A 76 -21.06 0.03 -20.70
C TYR A 76 -20.41 0.16 -22.08
N ALA A 77 -19.08 0.16 -22.12
CA ALA A 77 -18.28 0.11 -23.32
C ALA A 77 -17.09 -0.84 -23.12
N GLU A 78 -17.02 -1.90 -23.90
CA GLU A 78 -16.00 -2.94 -23.78
C GLU A 78 -14.56 -2.39 -23.78
N PRO A 79 -14.16 -1.43 -24.63
CA PRO A 79 -12.81 -0.85 -24.61
C PRO A 79 -12.50 -0.13 -23.30
N ILE A 80 -13.47 0.57 -22.72
CA ILE A 80 -13.32 1.30 -21.47
C ILE A 80 -13.18 0.33 -20.30
N LYS A 81 -13.98 -0.73 -20.28
CA LYS A 81 -13.86 -1.80 -19.29
C LYS A 81 -12.47 -2.45 -19.37
N CYS A 82 -12.02 -2.81 -20.58
CA CYS A 82 -10.69 -3.39 -20.78
C CYS A 82 -9.58 -2.48 -20.25
N ALA A 83 -9.65 -1.17 -20.49
CA ALA A 83 -8.66 -0.22 -19.98
C ALA A 83 -8.61 -0.19 -18.43
N LYS A 84 -9.78 -0.19 -17.77
CA LYS A 84 -9.89 -0.26 -16.30
C LYS A 84 -9.35 -1.59 -15.76
N ASP A 85 -9.70 -2.71 -16.39
CA ASP A 85 -9.25 -4.04 -15.97
C ASP A 85 -7.73 -4.18 -16.10
N CYS A 86 -7.13 -3.64 -17.18
CA CYS A 86 -5.67 -3.61 -17.35
C CYS A 86 -4.98 -2.76 -16.29
N ALA A 87 -5.52 -1.59 -15.96
CA ALA A 87 -4.96 -0.73 -14.93
C ALA A 87 -5.02 -1.39 -13.55
N ALA A 88 -6.15 -1.98 -13.18
CA ALA A 88 -6.30 -2.76 -11.95
C ALA A 88 -5.37 -3.98 -11.94
N GLY A 89 -5.21 -4.67 -13.07
CA GLY A 89 -4.29 -5.79 -13.25
C GLY A 89 -2.83 -5.42 -12.99
N ALA A 90 -2.40 -4.22 -13.39
CA ALA A 90 -1.05 -3.73 -13.12
C ALA A 90 -0.79 -3.56 -11.62
N VAL A 91 -1.75 -3.02 -10.87
CA VAL A 91 -1.68 -2.91 -9.41
C VAL A 91 -1.62 -4.29 -8.76
N LEU A 92 -2.45 -5.22 -9.22
CA LEU A 92 -2.47 -6.59 -8.71
C LEU A 92 -1.12 -7.30 -8.92
N CYS A 93 -0.53 -7.21 -10.10
CA CYS A 93 0.78 -7.79 -10.40
C CYS A 93 1.87 -7.22 -9.50
N ALA A 94 1.93 -5.89 -9.36
CA ALA A 94 2.91 -5.25 -8.49
C ALA A 94 2.73 -5.64 -7.02
N SER A 95 1.49 -5.72 -6.54
CA SER A 95 1.17 -6.13 -5.17
C SER A 95 1.54 -7.59 -4.91
N ALA A 96 1.32 -8.48 -5.88
CA ALA A 96 1.71 -9.88 -5.77
C ALA A 96 3.24 -10.03 -5.68
N ILE A 97 3.98 -9.31 -6.53
CA ILE A 97 5.45 -9.31 -6.48
C ILE A 97 5.94 -8.74 -5.14
N ALA A 98 5.36 -7.62 -4.69
CA ALA A 98 5.69 -7.02 -3.40
C ALA A 98 5.46 -7.98 -2.23
N ALA A 99 4.37 -8.76 -2.27
CA ALA A 99 4.08 -9.79 -1.27
C ALA A 99 5.13 -10.91 -1.28
N VAL A 100 5.54 -11.39 -2.46
CA VAL A 100 6.60 -12.40 -2.60
C VAL A 100 7.92 -11.87 -2.04
N VAL A 101 8.34 -10.66 -2.41
CA VAL A 101 9.55 -10.01 -1.89
C VAL A 101 9.47 -9.88 -0.36
N GLY A 102 8.33 -9.44 0.17
CA GLY A 102 8.09 -9.35 1.61
C GLY A 102 8.22 -10.72 2.30
N CYS A 103 7.63 -11.77 1.73
CA CYS A 103 7.77 -13.13 2.24
C CYS A 103 9.24 -13.58 2.28
N ILE A 104 9.99 -13.35 1.21
CA ILE A 104 11.42 -13.70 1.17
C ILE A 104 12.19 -12.95 2.26
N ILE A 105 11.98 -11.65 2.39
CA ILE A 105 12.72 -10.82 3.34
C ILE A 105 12.36 -11.16 4.79
N PHE A 106 11.08 -11.26 5.13
CA PHE A 106 10.64 -11.35 6.53
C PHE A 106 10.55 -12.77 7.08
N PHE A 107 10.42 -13.81 6.23
CA PHE A 107 10.37 -15.20 6.70
C PHE A 107 11.67 -15.96 6.53
N TRP A 108 12.68 -15.36 5.88
CA TRP A 108 14.01 -15.95 5.75
C TRP A 108 14.91 -15.50 6.91
N HIS A 109 15.95 -16.29 7.26
CA HIS A 109 16.98 -15.94 8.24
C HIS A 109 16.52 -15.66 9.70
N GLY A 110 15.50 -16.35 10.20
CA GLY A 110 15.15 -16.29 11.64
C GLY A 110 14.51 -14.97 12.08
N ARG A 111 14.12 -14.07 11.17
CA ARG A 111 13.47 -12.80 11.48
C ARG A 111 12.14 -12.90 12.24
N PRO A 112 11.32 -13.96 12.05
CA PRO A 112 10.14 -14.14 12.90
C PRO A 112 10.48 -14.27 14.39
N TYR A 113 11.63 -14.89 14.70
CA TYR A 113 12.11 -14.98 16.08
C TYR A 113 12.58 -13.61 16.62
N ALA A 114 13.29 -12.82 15.79
CA ALA A 114 13.70 -11.47 16.17
C ALA A 114 12.49 -10.56 16.44
N ALA A 115 11.47 -10.63 15.59
CA ALA A 115 10.21 -9.90 15.79
C ALA A 115 9.50 -10.35 17.07
N TRP A 116 9.39 -11.64 17.31
CA TRP A 116 8.80 -12.18 18.53
C TRP A 116 9.53 -11.68 19.79
N LYS A 117 10.85 -11.76 19.81
CA LYS A 117 11.69 -11.27 20.91
C LYS A 117 11.46 -9.77 21.16
N PHE A 118 11.47 -8.95 20.11
CA PHE A 118 11.20 -7.52 20.24
C PHE A 118 9.86 -7.23 20.90
N PHE A 119 8.79 -7.90 20.47
CA PHE A 119 7.45 -7.66 21.01
C PHE A 119 7.27 -8.18 22.44
N THR A 120 8.01 -9.20 22.85
CA THR A 120 8.01 -9.67 24.24
C THR A 120 8.81 -8.73 25.17
N GLU A 121 9.88 -8.12 24.67
CA GLU A 121 10.69 -7.17 25.42
C GLU A 121 10.08 -5.76 25.49
N HIS A 122 9.20 -5.42 24.54
CA HIS A 122 8.58 -4.09 24.45
C HIS A 122 7.03 -4.15 24.47
N PRO A 123 6.42 -4.46 25.62
CA PRO A 123 4.97 -4.67 25.73
C PRO A 123 4.14 -3.43 25.36
N LEU A 124 4.65 -2.22 25.61
CA LEU A 124 3.98 -0.97 25.21
C LEU A 124 3.87 -0.83 23.69
N CYS A 125 4.92 -1.21 22.94
CA CYS A 125 4.90 -1.21 21.49
C CYS A 125 3.90 -2.25 20.95
N THR A 126 3.82 -3.41 21.58
CA THR A 126 2.87 -4.47 21.25
C THR A 126 1.43 -4.01 21.42
N VAL A 127 1.12 -3.37 22.55
CA VAL A 127 -0.22 -2.79 22.80
C VAL A 127 -0.55 -1.70 21.80
N ALA A 128 0.38 -0.79 21.51
CA ALA A 128 0.20 0.28 20.53
C ALA A 128 -0.07 -0.28 19.13
N LEU A 129 0.66 -1.33 18.72
CA LEU A 129 0.45 -2.02 17.46
C LEU A 129 -0.92 -2.67 17.40
N MET A 130 -1.34 -3.39 18.44
CA MET A 130 -2.67 -4.01 18.51
C MET A 130 -3.78 -2.97 18.42
N LEU A 131 -3.63 -1.81 19.08
CA LEU A 131 -4.60 -0.72 19.02
C LEU A 131 -4.63 0.00 17.66
N SER A 132 -3.53 -0.02 16.91
CA SER A 132 -3.47 0.60 15.58
C SER A 132 -4.29 -0.17 14.52
N VAL A 133 -4.41 -1.50 14.66
CA VAL A 133 -5.12 -2.36 13.70
C VAL A 133 -6.61 -2.00 13.56
N PRO A 134 -7.42 -1.92 14.63
CA PRO A 134 -8.82 -1.52 14.51
C PRO A 134 -9.00 -0.08 13.98
N VAL A 135 -8.10 0.84 14.33
CA VAL A 135 -8.11 2.19 13.78
C VAL A 135 -7.89 2.13 12.26
N TRP A 136 -6.94 1.32 11.83
CA TRP A 136 -6.66 1.12 10.40
C TRP A 136 -7.84 0.48 9.66
N ILE A 137 -8.42 -0.57 10.21
CA ILE A 137 -9.62 -1.22 9.64
C ILE A 137 -10.77 -0.20 9.50
N ARG A 138 -10.97 0.66 10.49
CA ARG A 138 -11.99 1.72 10.44
C ARG A 138 -11.68 2.74 9.34
N MET A 139 -10.42 3.10 9.15
CA MET A 139 -9.99 4.02 8.09
C MET A 139 -10.16 3.42 6.68
N ILE A 140 -9.86 2.11 6.51
CA ILE A 140 -10.08 1.38 5.25
C ILE A 140 -11.58 1.31 4.92
N ARG A 141 -12.42 1.01 5.92
CA ARG A 141 -13.87 0.92 5.72
C ARG A 141 -14.48 2.25 5.30
N GLY A 142 -13.84 3.41 5.61
CA GLY A 142 -14.17 4.75 5.14
C GLY A 142 -15.66 5.07 5.15
N ARG A 143 -16.04 6.32 5.23
CA ARG A 143 -17.43 6.73 5.07
C ARG A 143 -17.96 6.21 3.72
N ARG A 144 -18.80 5.17 3.74
CA ARG A 144 -19.73 4.92 2.63
C ARG A 144 -20.62 6.15 2.54
N LYS A 145 -20.37 6.99 1.53
CA LYS A 145 -21.38 7.92 1.05
C LYS A 145 -22.18 7.23 -0.03
#